data_d3b64e5431fe392822ae72b50c69bd38
#
_entry.id   d3b64e5431fe392822ae72b50c69bd38
#
_cell.length_a   1.000
_cell.length_b   1.000
_cell.length_c   1.000
_cell.angle_alpha   90.00
_cell.angle_beta   90.00
_cell.angle_gamma   90.00
#
_symmetry.space_group_name_H-M   'P 1'
#
loop_
_entity.id
_entity.type
_entity.pdbx_description
1 polymer ?
#
loop_
_entity_poly.entity_id
_entity_poly.type
_entity_poly.pdbx_seq_one_letter_code
_entity_poly.pdbx_strand_id
1 'polypeptide(L)'
;GQRELIIGDRQTCKTAIAVDTIINQKEFYAAGKPVYCIYVAIGQKASTIAGIMKTLEEYGAMEYTTIVAASASDPAPLQFYAPFAGAAIGEFFRDTGRPALIIYDDLSKQAVAYREVSLLLRRPPGREAYPGDVFYLHSRLLERAAKVVSKDEIAQQMNDLPASIKHLVKGGGSLTALPIIETQASDVSAYIPTNVISITDGQIFLEGNLFNAGIRPAINVGISVSRVGGNAQIKSMKKVAGTLKLDQALYRELEAFSKFGGDLDAATKNVIDKGARNVEILKQPQYSPFTVEKQVAIIYLGTQGLLRDVA
;
A
#
# COMPACT_ATOMS: atom_id res chain seq x y z
N GLY A 1 -4.59 -11.54 0.47
CA GLY A 1 -5.15 -11.50 -0.88
C GLY A 1 -5.76 -10.15 -1.25
N GLN A 2 -5.60 -9.11 -0.41
CA GLN A 2 -6.10 -7.76 -0.65
C GLN A 2 -5.20 -7.00 -1.65
N ARG A 3 -5.79 -6.06 -2.39
CA ARG A 3 -5.11 -5.06 -3.23
C ARG A 3 -5.38 -3.69 -2.64
N GLU A 4 -4.42 -3.13 -1.91
CA GLU A 4 -4.55 -1.81 -1.31
C GLU A 4 -3.62 -0.83 -2.00
N LEU A 5 -4.17 0.20 -2.62
CA LEU A 5 -3.42 1.21 -3.36
C LEU A 5 -2.74 2.20 -2.42
N ILE A 6 -1.48 2.52 -2.66
CA ILE A 6 -0.78 3.65 -2.03
C ILE A 6 -0.66 4.75 -3.08
N ILE A 7 -1.32 5.88 -2.86
CA ILE A 7 -1.44 6.96 -3.85
C ILE A 7 -1.11 8.31 -3.25
N GLY A 8 -0.41 9.16 -3.99
CA GLY A 8 -0.07 10.52 -3.60
C GLY A 8 1.00 11.14 -4.49
N ASP A 9 1.29 12.42 -4.27
CA ASP A 9 2.28 13.18 -5.02
C ASP A 9 3.72 12.68 -4.79
N ARG A 10 4.65 13.17 -5.60
CA ARG A 10 6.09 12.91 -5.40
C ARG A 10 6.51 13.32 -3.99
N GLN A 11 7.46 12.55 -3.42
CA GLN A 11 8.06 12.83 -2.11
C GLN A 11 7.09 12.84 -0.91
N THR A 12 5.92 12.20 -1.03
CA THR A 12 4.99 12.00 0.09
C THR A 12 5.26 10.72 0.88
N CYS A 13 6.41 10.08 0.68
CA CYS A 13 6.84 8.87 1.38
C CYS A 13 6.01 7.59 1.08
N LYS A 14 5.45 7.47 -0.14
CA LYS A 14 4.74 6.25 -0.57
C LYS A 14 5.60 4.99 -0.42
N THR A 15 6.81 5.03 -0.98
CA THR A 15 7.81 3.95 -0.90
C THR A 15 8.17 3.61 0.55
N ALA A 16 8.24 4.60 1.45
CA ALA A 16 8.56 4.37 2.85
C ALA A 16 7.52 3.47 3.52
N ILE A 17 6.21 3.71 3.30
CA ILE A 17 5.14 2.87 3.83
C ILE A 17 5.27 1.43 3.32
N ALA A 18 5.59 1.26 2.03
CA ALA A 18 5.78 -0.05 1.43
C ALA A 18 7.00 -0.79 2.03
N VAL A 19 8.13 -0.10 2.19
CA VAL A 19 9.35 -0.65 2.81
C VAL A 19 9.11 -1.00 4.28
N ASP A 20 8.43 -0.14 5.04
CA ASP A 20 8.05 -0.42 6.43
C ASP A 20 7.16 -1.66 6.55
N THR A 21 6.27 -1.87 5.59
CA THR A 21 5.44 -3.08 5.54
C THR A 21 6.29 -4.34 5.37
N ILE A 22 7.35 -4.29 4.54
CA ILE A 22 8.31 -5.40 4.39
C ILE A 22 9.08 -5.62 5.69
N ILE A 23 9.66 -4.57 6.27
CA ILE A 23 10.45 -4.64 7.51
C ILE A 23 9.62 -5.26 8.64
N ASN A 24 8.33 -4.91 8.72
CA ASN A 24 7.42 -5.39 9.77
C ASN A 24 7.11 -6.90 9.66
N GLN A 25 7.49 -7.58 8.58
CA GLN A 25 7.35 -9.04 8.44
C GLN A 25 8.47 -9.83 9.13
N LYS A 26 9.50 -9.18 9.66
CA LYS A 26 10.67 -9.81 10.27
C LYS A 26 10.32 -10.75 11.42
N GLU A 27 9.39 -10.35 12.29
CA GLU A 27 8.97 -11.16 13.43
C GLU A 27 8.28 -12.45 12.99
N PHE A 28 7.45 -12.38 11.94
CA PHE A 28 6.82 -13.57 11.36
C PHE A 28 7.83 -14.51 10.72
N TYR A 29 8.84 -13.97 10.07
CA TYR A 29 9.94 -14.77 9.52
C TYR A 29 10.71 -15.49 10.63
N ALA A 30 11.10 -14.77 11.69
CA ALA A 30 11.79 -15.35 12.85
C ALA A 30 10.95 -16.41 13.58
N ALA A 31 9.61 -16.27 13.57
CA ALA A 31 8.68 -17.23 14.14
C ALA A 31 8.42 -18.48 13.24
N GLY A 32 9.11 -18.62 12.12
CA GLY A 32 8.95 -19.73 11.17
C GLY A 32 7.64 -19.67 10.36
N LYS A 33 7.00 -18.51 10.31
CA LYS A 33 5.78 -18.25 9.52
C LYS A 33 6.00 -17.09 8.55
N PRO A 34 6.95 -17.20 7.61
CA PRO A 34 7.35 -16.10 6.76
C PRO A 34 6.22 -15.62 5.86
N VAL A 35 6.16 -14.31 5.65
CA VAL A 35 5.49 -13.70 4.52
C VAL A 35 6.58 -13.36 3.50
N TYR A 36 6.55 -13.99 2.33
CA TYR A 36 7.54 -13.73 1.28
C TYR A 36 7.21 -12.42 0.58
N CYS A 37 8.17 -11.50 0.57
CA CYS A 37 7.98 -10.17 0.02
C CYS A 37 8.62 -10.07 -1.36
N ILE A 38 7.93 -9.44 -2.31
CA ILE A 38 8.44 -9.13 -3.64
C ILE A 38 8.35 -7.61 -3.82
N TYR A 39 9.49 -6.96 -4.00
CA TYR A 39 9.54 -5.54 -4.31
C TYR A 39 9.85 -5.37 -5.79
N VAL A 40 8.91 -4.81 -6.55
CA VAL A 40 9.06 -4.55 -7.98
C VAL A 40 9.34 -3.07 -8.19
N ALA A 41 10.59 -2.74 -8.52
CA ALA A 41 11.03 -1.39 -8.85
C ALA A 41 10.85 -1.14 -10.35
N ILE A 42 10.05 -0.15 -10.72
CA ILE A 42 9.68 0.15 -12.10
C ILE A 42 10.12 1.57 -12.45
N GLY A 43 11.02 1.71 -13.39
CA GLY A 43 11.47 3.01 -13.89
C GLY A 43 12.10 3.92 -12.83
N GLN A 44 12.66 3.35 -11.76
CA GLN A 44 13.38 4.06 -10.72
C GLN A 44 14.85 4.24 -11.08
N LYS A 45 15.51 5.23 -10.47
CA LYS A 45 16.97 5.37 -10.59
C LYS A 45 17.65 4.19 -9.91
N ALA A 46 18.74 3.67 -10.51
CA ALA A 46 19.51 2.56 -9.94
C ALA A 46 20.01 2.88 -8.51
N SER A 47 20.39 4.14 -8.24
CA SER A 47 20.78 4.57 -6.89
C SER A 47 19.66 4.48 -5.86
N THR A 48 18.41 4.75 -6.26
CA THR A 48 17.23 4.61 -5.40
C THR A 48 17.00 3.14 -5.07
N ILE A 49 17.07 2.27 -6.07
CA ILE A 49 16.93 0.81 -5.89
C ILE A 49 18.02 0.28 -4.95
N ALA A 50 19.27 0.68 -5.17
CA ALA A 50 20.39 0.30 -4.31
C ALA A 50 20.19 0.79 -2.86
N GLY A 51 19.65 2.00 -2.66
CA GLY A 51 19.32 2.53 -1.34
C GLY A 51 18.26 1.70 -0.62
N ILE A 52 17.20 1.27 -1.33
CA ILE A 52 16.16 0.40 -0.78
C ILE A 52 16.72 -0.97 -0.41
N MET A 53 17.54 -1.57 -1.29
CA MET A 53 18.22 -2.83 -1.02
C MET A 53 19.05 -2.75 0.25
N LYS A 54 19.88 -1.71 0.37
CA LYS A 54 20.71 -1.49 1.55
C LYS A 54 19.86 -1.33 2.82
N THR A 55 18.78 -0.58 2.76
CA THR A 55 17.84 -0.43 3.90
C THR A 55 17.26 -1.80 4.30
N LEU A 56 16.77 -2.58 3.35
CA LEU A 56 16.21 -3.90 3.64
C LEU A 56 17.26 -4.86 4.22
N GLU A 57 18.51 -4.76 3.76
CA GLU A 57 19.64 -5.54 4.28
C GLU A 57 19.98 -5.13 5.73
N GLU A 58 20.10 -3.83 6.00
CA GLU A 58 20.38 -3.30 7.34
C GLU A 58 19.32 -3.72 8.38
N TYR A 59 18.07 -3.82 7.97
CA TYR A 59 16.99 -4.30 8.85
C TYR A 59 16.80 -5.82 8.83
N GLY A 60 17.61 -6.56 8.07
CA GLY A 60 17.55 -8.02 7.97
C GLY A 60 16.34 -8.54 7.22
N ALA A 61 15.73 -7.70 6.37
CA ALA A 61 14.53 -8.05 5.61
C ALA A 61 14.82 -8.69 4.25
N MET A 62 16.09 -8.69 3.78
CA MET A 62 16.48 -9.30 2.52
C MET A 62 16.37 -10.84 2.53
N GLU A 63 16.38 -11.48 3.70
CA GLU A 63 16.28 -12.94 3.81
C GLU A 63 14.94 -13.50 3.30
N TYR A 64 13.89 -12.69 3.34
CA TYR A 64 12.55 -13.07 2.88
C TYR A 64 12.03 -12.16 1.76
N THR A 65 12.89 -11.33 1.16
CA THR A 65 12.51 -10.36 0.12
C THR A 65 13.21 -10.64 -1.20
N THR A 66 12.44 -10.67 -2.28
CA THR A 66 12.94 -10.71 -3.66
C THR A 66 12.76 -9.34 -4.31
N ILE A 67 13.80 -8.83 -4.96
CA ILE A 67 13.73 -7.57 -5.70
C ILE A 67 13.70 -7.86 -7.19
N VAL A 68 12.70 -7.34 -7.89
CA VAL A 68 12.59 -7.36 -9.34
C VAL A 68 12.73 -5.93 -9.82
N ALA A 69 13.77 -5.62 -10.55
CA ALA A 69 14.09 -4.26 -10.94
C ALA A 69 14.14 -4.08 -12.46
N ALA A 70 13.42 -3.06 -12.95
CA ALA A 70 13.59 -2.47 -14.26
C ALA A 70 13.83 -0.99 -14.05
N SER A 71 15.08 -0.55 -14.18
CA SER A 71 15.51 0.82 -13.88
C SER A 71 15.03 1.81 -14.93
N ALA A 72 15.16 3.11 -14.65
CA ALA A 72 14.82 4.17 -15.60
C ALA A 72 15.70 4.17 -16.87
N SER A 73 16.87 3.52 -16.83
CA SER A 73 17.76 3.35 -17.98
C SER A 73 17.44 2.11 -18.82
N ASP A 74 16.60 1.21 -18.32
CA ASP A 74 16.21 0.02 -19.06
C ASP A 74 15.16 0.34 -20.12
N PRO A 75 15.15 -0.40 -21.25
CA PRO A 75 14.15 -0.22 -22.29
C PRO A 75 12.70 -0.35 -21.78
N ALA A 76 11.77 0.43 -22.35
CA ALA A 76 10.36 0.43 -21.95
C ALA A 76 9.72 -0.98 -21.89
N PRO A 77 10.01 -1.93 -22.81
CA PRO A 77 9.50 -3.29 -22.69
C PRO A 77 9.88 -3.98 -21.38
N LEU A 78 11.07 -3.78 -20.85
CA LEU A 78 11.49 -4.37 -19.57
C LEU A 78 10.72 -3.76 -18.39
N GLN A 79 10.51 -2.44 -18.40
CA GLN A 79 9.70 -1.75 -17.39
C GLN A 79 8.22 -2.20 -17.44
N PHE A 80 7.73 -2.52 -18.63
CA PHE A 80 6.39 -3.09 -18.85
C PHE A 80 6.27 -4.51 -18.28
N TYR A 81 7.26 -5.39 -18.53
CA TYR A 81 7.21 -6.80 -18.11
C TYR A 81 7.57 -7.05 -16.64
N ALA A 82 8.39 -6.22 -16.03
CA ALA A 82 8.86 -6.42 -14.66
C ALA A 82 7.75 -6.70 -13.63
N PRO A 83 6.61 -5.96 -13.62
CA PRO A 83 5.51 -6.26 -12.70
C PRO A 83 4.91 -7.65 -12.89
N PHE A 84 4.81 -8.13 -14.13
CA PHE A 84 4.29 -9.46 -14.43
C PHE A 84 5.27 -10.56 -13.99
N ALA A 85 6.56 -10.33 -14.14
CA ALA A 85 7.59 -11.25 -13.62
C ALA A 85 7.52 -11.33 -12.08
N GLY A 86 7.42 -10.18 -11.40
CA GLY A 86 7.22 -10.13 -9.95
C GLY A 86 5.94 -10.84 -9.51
N ALA A 87 4.83 -10.63 -10.24
CA ALA A 87 3.57 -11.32 -9.97
C ALA A 87 3.69 -12.84 -10.10
N ALA A 88 4.41 -13.34 -11.10
CA ALA A 88 4.65 -14.78 -11.28
C ALA A 88 5.42 -15.39 -10.09
N ILE A 89 6.41 -14.67 -9.53
CA ILE A 89 7.11 -15.09 -8.31
C ILE A 89 6.13 -15.12 -7.13
N GLY A 90 5.30 -14.10 -6.98
CA GLY A 90 4.27 -14.03 -5.93
C GLY A 90 3.24 -15.14 -6.02
N GLU A 91 2.80 -15.47 -7.25
CA GLU A 91 1.88 -16.58 -7.52
C GLU A 91 2.47 -17.93 -7.15
N PHE A 92 3.76 -18.15 -7.40
CA PHE A 92 4.43 -19.38 -6.97
C PHE A 92 4.29 -19.61 -5.45
N PHE A 93 4.48 -18.58 -4.64
CA PHE A 93 4.24 -18.68 -3.20
C PHE A 93 2.77 -18.90 -2.88
N ARG A 94 1.88 -18.11 -3.47
CA ARG A 94 0.44 -18.23 -3.30
C ARG A 94 -0.06 -19.64 -3.61
N ASP A 95 0.33 -20.17 -4.77
CA ASP A 95 -0.18 -21.44 -5.28
C ASP A 95 0.43 -22.65 -4.55
N THR A 96 1.55 -22.48 -3.90
CA THR A 96 2.18 -23.49 -3.03
C THR A 96 1.80 -23.37 -1.54
N GLY A 97 0.70 -22.67 -1.23
CA GLY A 97 0.11 -22.57 0.12
C GLY A 97 0.80 -21.58 1.06
N ARG A 98 1.62 -20.66 0.54
CA ARG A 98 2.40 -19.71 1.33
C ARG A 98 1.86 -18.29 1.19
N PRO A 99 1.94 -17.44 2.23
CA PRO A 99 1.59 -16.04 2.11
C PRO A 99 2.70 -15.26 1.44
N ALA A 100 2.32 -14.36 0.51
CA ALA A 100 3.22 -13.45 -0.15
C ALA A 100 2.66 -12.02 -0.18
N LEU A 101 3.57 -11.05 -0.19
CA LEU A 101 3.30 -9.62 -0.34
C LEU A 101 4.05 -9.12 -1.56
N ILE A 102 3.37 -8.44 -2.48
CA ILE A 102 4.01 -7.81 -3.62
C ILE A 102 3.77 -6.30 -3.62
N ILE A 103 4.84 -5.56 -3.87
CA ILE A 103 4.82 -4.10 -3.99
C ILE A 103 5.18 -3.75 -5.43
N TYR A 104 4.39 -2.89 -6.06
CA TYR A 104 4.67 -2.35 -7.39
C TYR A 104 5.00 -0.86 -7.27
N ASP A 105 6.27 -0.52 -7.36
CA ASP A 105 6.74 0.87 -7.20
C ASP A 105 7.40 1.38 -8.49
N ASP A 106 6.66 2.05 -9.40
CA ASP A 106 5.24 2.36 -9.34
C ASP A 106 4.53 1.99 -10.66
N LEU A 107 3.24 1.77 -10.61
CA LEU A 107 2.44 1.42 -11.79
C LEU A 107 2.20 2.61 -12.73
N SER A 108 2.37 3.86 -12.27
CA SER A 108 2.34 5.03 -13.16
C SER A 108 3.43 4.95 -14.21
N LYS A 109 4.63 4.53 -13.82
CA LYS A 109 5.75 4.35 -14.75
C LYS A 109 5.55 3.14 -15.66
N GLN A 110 4.95 2.06 -15.17
CA GLN A 110 4.55 0.95 -16.04
C GLN A 110 3.59 1.41 -17.14
N ALA A 111 2.58 2.22 -16.79
CA ALA A 111 1.64 2.76 -17.77
C ALA A 111 2.33 3.65 -18.81
N VAL A 112 3.28 4.50 -18.38
CA VAL A 112 4.09 5.33 -19.29
C VAL A 112 4.91 4.46 -20.25
N ALA A 113 5.58 3.42 -19.75
CA ALA A 113 6.34 2.49 -20.56
C ALA A 113 5.45 1.77 -21.57
N TYR A 114 4.25 1.36 -21.15
CA TYR A 114 3.28 0.72 -22.03
C TYR A 114 2.75 1.67 -23.11
N ARG A 115 2.52 2.95 -22.77
CA ARG A 115 2.17 4.00 -23.72
C ARG A 115 3.26 4.19 -24.77
N GLU A 116 4.52 4.27 -24.34
CA GLU A 116 5.67 4.40 -25.24
C GLU A 116 5.75 3.24 -26.24
N VAL A 117 5.71 2.00 -25.76
CA VAL A 117 5.69 0.79 -26.62
C VAL A 117 4.51 0.82 -27.58
N SER A 118 3.32 1.19 -27.12
CA SER A 118 2.10 1.23 -27.95
C SER A 118 2.19 2.29 -29.05
N LEU A 119 2.73 3.46 -28.76
CA LEU A 119 2.93 4.54 -29.75
C LEU A 119 3.99 4.15 -30.81
N LEU A 120 5.08 3.50 -30.38
CA LEU A 120 6.09 2.97 -31.31
C LEU A 120 5.51 1.92 -32.24
N LEU A 121 4.59 1.11 -31.75
CA LEU A 121 3.84 0.12 -32.54
C LEU A 121 2.70 0.74 -33.36
N ARG A 122 2.58 2.08 -33.37
CA ARG A 122 1.53 2.84 -34.09
C ARG A 122 0.10 2.44 -33.69
N ARG A 123 -0.11 2.00 -32.46
CA ARG A 123 -1.46 1.76 -31.94
C ARG A 123 -2.17 3.10 -31.72
N PRO A 124 -3.48 3.20 -32.06
CA PRO A 124 -4.20 4.46 -31.92
C PRO A 124 -4.21 4.92 -30.44
N PRO A 125 -3.82 6.18 -30.16
CA PRO A 125 -3.85 6.73 -28.82
C PRO A 125 -5.28 7.06 -28.39
N GLY A 126 -5.59 6.80 -27.11
CA GLY A 126 -6.80 7.23 -26.45
C GLY A 126 -6.56 8.42 -25.52
N ARG A 127 -7.28 8.49 -24.40
CA ARG A 127 -7.15 9.55 -23.39
C ARG A 127 -5.70 9.64 -22.88
N GLU A 128 -5.17 10.84 -22.80
CA GLU A 128 -3.77 11.14 -22.38
C GLU A 128 -2.72 10.35 -23.19
N ALA A 129 -3.05 10.03 -24.45
CA ALA A 129 -2.25 9.22 -25.37
C ALA A 129 -2.01 7.76 -24.91
N TYR A 130 -2.68 7.29 -23.87
CA TYR A 130 -2.65 5.87 -23.51
C TYR A 130 -3.41 5.01 -24.51
N PRO A 131 -2.97 3.76 -24.74
CA PRO A 131 -3.74 2.83 -25.55
C PRO A 131 -5.06 2.45 -24.87
N GLY A 132 -6.07 2.07 -25.65
CA GLY A 132 -7.42 1.76 -25.16
C GLY A 132 -7.48 0.62 -24.13
N ASP A 133 -6.47 -0.25 -24.09
CA ASP A 133 -6.36 -1.39 -23.20
C ASP A 133 -5.49 -1.14 -21.96
N VAL A 134 -5.15 0.12 -21.63
CA VAL A 134 -4.34 0.42 -20.43
C VAL A 134 -5.05 0.04 -19.13
N PHE A 135 -6.37 0.09 -19.08
CA PHE A 135 -7.12 -0.44 -17.95
C PHE A 135 -6.85 -1.94 -17.76
N TYR A 136 -6.89 -2.70 -18.85
CA TYR A 136 -6.62 -4.13 -18.84
C TYR A 136 -5.17 -4.46 -18.43
N LEU A 137 -4.22 -3.58 -18.75
CA LEU A 137 -2.83 -3.71 -18.28
C LEU A 137 -2.77 -3.89 -16.75
N HIS A 138 -3.41 -3.00 -16.00
CA HIS A 138 -3.39 -3.01 -14.54
C HIS A 138 -4.38 -4.00 -13.93
N SER A 139 -5.57 -4.17 -14.52
CA SER A 139 -6.56 -5.10 -13.97
C SER A 139 -6.07 -6.55 -14.03
N ARG A 140 -5.54 -7.01 -15.17
CA ARG A 140 -4.98 -8.38 -15.28
C ARG A 140 -3.76 -8.62 -14.40
N LEU A 141 -3.02 -7.57 -14.02
CA LEU A 141 -1.90 -7.67 -13.08
C LEU A 141 -2.42 -7.79 -11.64
N LEU A 142 -3.30 -6.89 -11.23
CA LEU A 142 -3.76 -6.77 -9.85
C LEU A 142 -4.76 -7.87 -9.45
N GLU A 143 -5.56 -8.38 -10.40
CA GLU A 143 -6.46 -9.52 -10.15
C GLU A 143 -5.73 -10.83 -9.80
N ARG A 144 -4.43 -10.91 -10.06
CA ARG A 144 -3.59 -12.05 -9.66
C ARG A 144 -3.36 -12.09 -8.15
N ALA A 145 -3.52 -10.96 -7.45
CA ALA A 145 -3.51 -10.92 -5.98
C ALA A 145 -4.82 -11.51 -5.45
N ALA A 146 -4.70 -12.65 -4.77
CA ALA A 146 -5.85 -13.41 -4.29
C ALA A 146 -5.47 -14.28 -3.08
N LYS A 147 -6.47 -14.80 -2.39
CA LYS A 147 -6.32 -15.85 -1.39
C LYS A 147 -6.91 -17.14 -1.94
N VAL A 148 -6.09 -18.19 -1.95
CA VAL A 148 -6.49 -19.50 -2.42
C VAL A 148 -7.33 -20.22 -1.35
N VAL A 149 -8.32 -20.99 -1.78
CA VAL A 149 -9.14 -21.85 -0.92
C VAL A 149 -8.27 -22.80 -0.10
N SER A 150 -8.67 -23.08 1.14
CA SER A 150 -7.86 -23.86 2.08
C SER A 150 -7.76 -25.36 1.77
N LYS A 151 -8.61 -25.88 0.88
CA LYS A 151 -8.64 -27.32 0.51
C LYS A 151 -7.72 -27.56 -0.68
N ASP A 152 -6.70 -28.39 -0.52
CA ASP A 152 -5.70 -28.71 -1.55
C ASP A 152 -6.34 -29.28 -2.81
N GLU A 153 -7.30 -30.19 -2.67
CA GLU A 153 -8.00 -30.83 -3.78
C GLU A 153 -8.70 -29.83 -4.70
N ILE A 154 -9.28 -28.75 -4.13
CA ILE A 154 -9.92 -27.69 -4.89
C ILE A 154 -8.86 -26.75 -5.49
N ALA A 155 -7.81 -26.43 -4.73
CA ALA A 155 -6.73 -25.58 -5.19
C ALA A 155 -6.03 -26.18 -6.42
N GLN A 156 -5.85 -27.49 -6.48
CA GLN A 156 -5.25 -28.21 -7.60
C GLN A 156 -6.10 -28.20 -8.88
N GLN A 157 -7.36 -27.78 -8.80
CA GLN A 157 -8.28 -27.66 -9.95
C GLN A 157 -8.29 -26.26 -10.57
N MET A 158 -7.47 -25.33 -10.10
CA MET A 158 -7.33 -23.99 -10.73
C MET A 158 -6.89 -24.12 -12.20
N ASN A 159 -7.55 -23.38 -13.09
CA ASN A 159 -7.36 -23.52 -14.54
C ASN A 159 -5.99 -23.02 -15.04
N ASP A 160 -5.41 -22.03 -14.38
CA ASP A 160 -4.23 -21.30 -14.84
C ASP A 160 -2.92 -21.79 -14.22
N LEU A 161 -2.92 -23.01 -13.66
CA LEU A 161 -1.73 -23.57 -13.02
C LEU A 161 -0.72 -24.07 -14.08
N PRO A 162 0.54 -23.59 -14.03
CA PRO A 162 1.60 -24.17 -14.83
C PRO A 162 1.77 -25.67 -14.51
N ALA A 163 1.87 -26.48 -15.56
CA ALA A 163 2.02 -27.95 -15.39
C ALA A 163 3.21 -28.33 -14.51
N SER A 164 4.29 -27.52 -14.55
CA SER A 164 5.52 -27.72 -13.77
C SER A 164 5.34 -27.62 -12.25
N ILE A 165 4.34 -26.86 -11.77
CA ILE A 165 4.10 -26.66 -10.34
C ILE A 165 2.84 -27.35 -9.82
N LYS A 166 2.05 -27.96 -10.69
CA LYS A 166 0.77 -28.58 -10.32
C LYS A 166 0.88 -29.57 -9.16
N HIS A 167 1.97 -30.30 -9.09
CA HIS A 167 2.25 -31.27 -8.01
C HIS A 167 2.64 -30.62 -6.66
N LEU A 168 2.99 -29.31 -6.68
CA LEU A 168 3.37 -28.54 -5.49
C LEU A 168 2.20 -27.71 -4.94
N VAL A 169 1.08 -27.66 -5.64
CA VAL A 169 -0.06 -26.80 -5.29
C VAL A 169 -0.68 -27.21 -3.97
N LYS A 170 -0.84 -26.26 -3.08
CA LYS A 170 -1.49 -26.39 -1.78
C LYS A 170 -2.47 -25.24 -1.57
N GLY A 171 -3.54 -25.55 -0.84
CA GLY A 171 -4.54 -24.55 -0.45
C GLY A 171 -4.03 -23.57 0.63
N GLY A 172 -4.79 -22.50 0.83
CA GLY A 172 -4.58 -21.54 1.92
C GLY A 172 -3.54 -20.47 1.68
N GLY A 173 -2.78 -20.52 0.57
CA GLY A 173 -1.83 -19.46 0.21
C GLY A 173 -2.51 -18.16 -0.17
N SER A 174 -1.75 -17.08 -0.16
CA SER A 174 -2.26 -15.75 -0.50
C SER A 174 -1.20 -14.86 -1.13
N LEU A 175 -1.63 -13.96 -2.01
CA LEU A 175 -0.81 -12.88 -2.55
C LEU A 175 -1.53 -11.56 -2.28
N THR A 176 -0.94 -10.72 -1.45
CA THR A 176 -1.42 -9.37 -1.14
C THR A 176 -0.62 -8.37 -1.96
N ALA A 177 -1.28 -7.42 -2.62
CA ALA A 177 -0.63 -6.42 -3.45
C ALA A 177 -0.75 -5.00 -2.87
N LEU A 178 0.37 -4.29 -2.89
CA LEU A 178 0.46 -2.86 -2.61
C LEU A 178 0.96 -2.13 -3.86
N PRO A 179 0.09 -1.82 -4.83
CA PRO A 179 0.44 -0.97 -5.95
C PRO A 179 0.65 0.48 -5.48
N ILE A 180 1.64 1.14 -6.06
CA ILE A 180 1.91 2.56 -5.83
C ILE A 180 1.55 3.32 -7.10
N ILE A 181 0.83 4.42 -6.94
CA ILE A 181 0.51 5.39 -8.00
C ILE A 181 0.99 6.77 -7.60
N GLU A 182 1.65 7.44 -8.53
CA GLU A 182 2.07 8.82 -8.38
C GLU A 182 1.02 9.76 -8.98
N THR A 183 0.56 10.74 -8.19
CA THR A 183 -0.29 11.83 -8.65
C THR A 183 0.54 13.09 -8.91
N GLN A 184 -0.05 14.04 -9.62
CA GLN A 184 0.48 15.40 -9.80
C GLN A 184 -0.52 16.39 -9.21
N ALA A 185 -0.05 17.28 -8.35
CA ALA A 185 -0.90 18.26 -7.67
C ALA A 185 -2.14 17.64 -6.98
N SER A 186 -1.97 16.45 -6.42
CA SER A 186 -3.03 15.68 -5.75
C SER A 186 -4.24 15.35 -6.64
N ASP A 187 -4.09 15.39 -7.97
CA ASP A 187 -5.17 15.07 -8.91
C ASP A 187 -5.40 13.55 -8.99
N VAL A 188 -6.39 13.09 -8.24
CA VAL A 188 -6.88 11.70 -8.29
C VAL A 188 -7.85 11.44 -9.44
N SER A 189 -8.29 12.48 -10.14
CA SER A 189 -9.22 12.38 -11.28
C SER A 189 -8.53 12.08 -12.60
N ALA A 190 -7.20 12.12 -12.64
CA ALA A 190 -6.40 11.73 -13.79
C ALA A 190 -6.68 10.28 -14.21
N TYR A 191 -6.33 9.95 -15.46
CA TYR A 191 -6.77 8.69 -16.07
C TYR A 191 -6.23 7.45 -15.37
N ILE A 192 -4.93 7.37 -15.11
CA ILE A 192 -4.32 6.20 -14.46
C ILE A 192 -4.73 6.07 -12.99
N PRO A 193 -4.70 7.12 -12.14
CA PRO A 193 -5.20 7.06 -10.78
C PRO A 193 -6.63 6.53 -10.69
N THR A 194 -7.56 7.08 -11.48
CA THR A 194 -8.98 6.66 -11.51
C THR A 194 -9.12 5.17 -11.83
N ASN A 195 -8.39 4.69 -12.84
CA ASN A 195 -8.42 3.28 -13.24
C ASN A 195 -7.95 2.37 -12.09
N VAL A 196 -6.82 2.69 -11.45
CA VAL A 196 -6.27 1.82 -10.40
C VAL A 196 -7.11 1.87 -9.12
N ILE A 197 -7.68 3.02 -8.75
CA ILE A 197 -8.64 3.13 -7.64
C ILE A 197 -9.84 2.20 -7.86
N SER A 198 -10.33 2.08 -9.09
CA SER A 198 -11.48 1.22 -9.40
C SER A 198 -11.15 -0.28 -9.35
N ILE A 199 -9.90 -0.66 -9.65
CA ILE A 199 -9.42 -2.05 -9.65
C ILE A 199 -9.12 -2.54 -8.22
N THR A 200 -8.64 -1.65 -7.36
CA THR A 200 -8.15 -2.00 -6.01
C THR A 200 -9.28 -2.09 -4.97
N ASP A 201 -8.99 -2.73 -3.86
CA ASP A 201 -9.93 -2.93 -2.74
C ASP A 201 -9.95 -1.74 -1.76
N GLY A 202 -9.29 -0.66 -2.11
CA GLY A 202 -9.18 0.57 -1.35
C GLY A 202 -7.89 1.31 -1.65
N GLN A 203 -7.74 2.48 -1.02
CA GLN A 203 -6.56 3.32 -1.18
C GLN A 203 -6.12 3.98 0.13
N ILE A 204 -4.81 4.08 0.29
CA ILE A 204 -4.13 4.92 1.28
C ILE A 204 -3.68 6.17 0.54
N PHE A 205 -4.34 7.30 0.81
CA PHE A 205 -4.04 8.58 0.16
C PHE A 205 -3.07 9.40 0.98
N LEU A 206 -1.95 9.78 0.36
CA LEU A 206 -0.90 10.60 0.95
C LEU A 206 -0.97 12.02 0.38
N GLU A 207 -1.05 13.00 1.26
CA GLU A 207 -1.27 14.39 0.92
C GLU A 207 -0.02 15.24 1.20
N GLY A 208 0.43 16.01 0.19
CA GLY A 208 1.60 16.85 0.30
C GLY A 208 1.49 17.95 1.38
N ASN A 209 0.30 18.50 1.57
CA ASN A 209 0.06 19.51 2.61
C ASN A 209 0.27 18.96 4.02
N LEU A 210 -0.18 17.72 4.29
CA LEU A 210 0.05 17.05 5.57
C LEU A 210 1.55 16.77 5.77
N PHE A 211 2.21 16.31 4.71
CA PHE A 211 3.66 16.06 4.75
C PHE A 211 4.45 17.33 5.12
N ASN A 212 4.13 18.45 4.48
CA ASN A 212 4.75 19.75 4.73
C ASN A 212 4.42 20.31 6.13
N ALA A 213 3.24 19.98 6.67
CA ALA A 213 2.85 20.31 8.04
C ALA A 213 3.51 19.41 9.10
N GLY A 214 4.39 18.48 8.72
CA GLY A 214 5.11 17.60 9.63
C GLY A 214 4.29 16.39 10.12
N ILE A 215 3.12 16.14 9.53
CA ILE A 215 2.33 14.95 9.81
C ILE A 215 2.87 13.80 8.95
N ARG A 216 3.57 12.87 9.58
CA ARG A 216 4.24 11.75 8.90
C ARG A 216 3.96 10.44 9.63
N PRO A 217 3.40 9.43 8.92
CA PRO A 217 3.02 9.40 7.50
C PRO A 217 1.88 10.39 7.18
N ALA A 218 1.95 10.99 5.98
CA ALA A 218 1.03 12.05 5.55
C ALA A 218 -0.32 11.50 5.04
N ILE A 219 -0.92 10.57 5.78
CA ILE A 219 -2.14 9.87 5.38
C ILE A 219 -3.36 10.75 5.61
N ASN A 220 -4.10 11.00 4.55
CA ASN A 220 -5.42 11.62 4.65
C ASN A 220 -6.46 10.55 5.01
N VAL A 221 -6.85 10.49 6.27
CA VAL A 221 -7.78 9.50 6.81
C VAL A 221 -9.19 9.66 6.21
N GLY A 222 -9.59 10.88 5.83
CA GLY A 222 -10.92 11.18 5.29
C GLY A 222 -11.20 10.47 3.97
N ILE A 223 -10.25 10.56 3.03
CA ILE A 223 -10.38 10.01 1.68
C ILE A 223 -9.71 8.63 1.50
N SER A 224 -8.98 8.16 2.49
CA SER A 224 -8.46 6.79 2.52
C SER A 224 -9.58 5.81 2.85
N VAL A 225 -9.66 4.72 2.09
CA VAL A 225 -10.73 3.72 2.20
C VAL A 225 -10.15 2.32 2.10
N SER A 226 -10.68 1.37 2.87
CA SER A 226 -10.47 -0.06 2.66
C SER A 226 -11.80 -0.79 2.57
N ARG A 227 -12.03 -1.49 1.45
CA ARG A 227 -13.24 -2.32 1.27
C ARG A 227 -13.21 -3.59 2.12
N VAL A 228 -12.03 -4.09 2.44
CA VAL A 228 -11.83 -5.23 3.36
C VAL A 228 -12.01 -4.77 4.81
N GLY A 229 -11.49 -3.59 5.13
CA GLY A 229 -11.68 -2.89 6.39
C GLY A 229 -11.35 -3.75 7.61
N GLY A 230 -12.24 -3.75 8.58
CA GLY A 230 -12.07 -4.48 9.84
C GLY A 230 -11.94 -6.00 9.70
N ASN A 231 -12.24 -6.59 8.54
CA ASN A 231 -12.06 -8.04 8.32
C ASN A 231 -10.58 -8.44 8.19
N ALA A 232 -9.69 -7.49 7.85
CA ALA A 232 -8.25 -7.69 7.82
C ALA A 232 -7.60 -7.48 9.20
N GLN A 233 -8.32 -6.92 10.17
CA GLN A 233 -7.81 -6.58 11.49
C GLN A 233 -8.03 -7.72 12.49
N ILE A 234 -7.10 -7.86 13.44
CA ILE A 234 -7.31 -8.71 14.62
C ILE A 234 -8.45 -8.13 15.49
N LYS A 235 -9.09 -8.96 16.29
CA LYS A 235 -10.27 -8.56 17.09
C LYS A 235 -10.00 -7.37 18.01
N SER A 236 -8.84 -7.30 18.64
CA SER A 236 -8.43 -6.19 19.51
C SER A 236 -8.30 -4.88 18.73
N MET A 237 -7.61 -4.88 17.60
CA MET A 237 -7.47 -3.71 16.73
C MET A 237 -8.83 -3.22 16.25
N LYS A 238 -9.67 -4.13 15.75
CA LYS A 238 -11.04 -3.79 15.29
C LYS A 238 -11.87 -3.10 16.38
N LYS A 239 -11.70 -3.52 17.63
CA LYS A 239 -12.41 -2.94 18.78
C LYS A 239 -11.95 -1.53 19.13
N VAL A 240 -10.63 -1.27 19.10
CA VAL A 240 -10.07 0.03 19.50
C VAL A 240 -10.05 1.07 18.38
N ALA A 241 -9.89 0.65 17.13
CA ALA A 241 -9.77 1.55 15.98
C ALA A 241 -11.13 1.97 15.38
N GLY A 242 -12.25 1.41 15.86
CA GLY A 242 -13.56 1.59 15.23
C GLY A 242 -14.02 3.04 15.12
N THR A 243 -13.72 3.89 16.10
CA THR A 243 -14.11 5.31 16.11
C THR A 243 -13.04 6.25 15.58
N LEU A 244 -11.79 5.79 15.44
CA LEU A 244 -10.64 6.65 15.14
C LEU A 244 -10.82 7.46 13.86
N LYS A 245 -11.35 6.84 12.80
CA LYS A 245 -11.59 7.53 11.53
C LYS A 245 -12.59 8.67 11.68
N LEU A 246 -13.68 8.43 12.40
CA LEU A 246 -14.72 9.42 12.66
C LEU A 246 -14.18 10.55 13.54
N ASP A 247 -13.46 10.22 14.61
CA ASP A 247 -12.82 11.19 15.52
C ASP A 247 -11.87 12.12 14.74
N GLN A 248 -11.08 11.57 13.83
CA GLN A 248 -10.14 12.35 13.00
C GLN A 248 -10.84 13.22 11.96
N ALA A 249 -11.92 12.73 11.35
CA ALA A 249 -12.72 13.52 10.40
C ALA A 249 -13.34 14.73 11.09
N LEU A 250 -13.96 14.51 12.26
CA LEU A 250 -14.58 15.57 13.07
C LEU A 250 -13.53 16.58 13.57
N TYR A 251 -12.37 16.11 14.02
CA TYR A 251 -11.27 16.98 14.40
C TYR A 251 -10.85 17.92 13.28
N ARG A 252 -10.64 17.43 12.07
CA ARG A 252 -10.22 18.27 10.92
C ARG A 252 -11.26 19.32 10.56
N GLU A 253 -12.53 18.97 10.61
CA GLU A 253 -13.62 19.92 10.37
C GLU A 253 -13.60 21.04 11.43
N LEU A 254 -13.54 20.68 12.70
CA LEU A 254 -13.54 21.64 13.80
C LEU A 254 -12.23 22.45 13.89
N GLU A 255 -11.09 21.86 13.56
CA GLU A 255 -9.80 22.58 13.50
C GLU A 255 -9.86 23.72 12.47
N ALA A 256 -10.48 23.49 11.31
CA ALA A 256 -10.67 24.53 10.31
C ALA A 256 -11.50 25.70 10.87
N PHE A 257 -12.59 25.41 11.58
CA PHE A 257 -13.42 26.45 12.22
C PHE A 257 -12.67 27.18 13.35
N SER A 258 -11.87 26.51 14.15
CA SER A 258 -11.15 27.11 15.27
C SER A 258 -10.12 28.15 14.80
N LYS A 259 -9.56 28.01 13.61
CA LYS A 259 -8.62 28.98 13.00
C LYS A 259 -9.29 30.29 12.61
N PHE A 260 -10.59 30.33 12.47
CA PHE A 260 -11.35 31.56 12.14
C PHE A 260 -11.85 32.36 13.36
N GLY A 261 -11.44 32.02 14.59
CA GLY A 261 -11.57 32.88 15.76
C GLY A 261 -12.95 32.91 16.46
N GLY A 262 -13.74 31.83 16.34
CA GLY A 262 -14.99 31.69 17.11
C GLY A 262 -14.78 31.29 18.57
N ASP A 263 -15.61 31.78 19.48
CA ASP A 263 -15.70 31.24 20.84
C ASP A 263 -16.24 29.80 20.77
N LEU A 264 -15.35 28.85 21.07
CA LEU A 264 -15.70 27.43 21.05
C LEU A 264 -16.25 27.02 22.43
N ASP A 265 -17.35 26.29 22.43
CA ASP A 265 -17.88 25.68 23.65
C ASP A 265 -16.94 24.58 24.20
N ALA A 266 -17.14 24.21 25.46
CA ALA A 266 -16.27 23.25 26.15
C ALA A 266 -16.28 21.87 25.49
N ALA A 267 -17.41 21.44 24.89
CA ALA A 267 -17.51 20.17 24.21
C ALA A 267 -16.66 20.14 22.94
N THR A 268 -16.74 21.20 22.11
CA THR A 268 -15.95 21.36 20.90
C THR A 268 -14.45 21.45 21.20
N LYS A 269 -14.04 22.18 22.25
CA LYS A 269 -12.64 22.22 22.71
C LYS A 269 -12.14 20.82 23.07
N ASN A 270 -12.95 20.01 23.75
CA ASN A 270 -12.58 18.64 24.07
C ASN A 270 -12.36 17.75 22.85
N VAL A 271 -13.15 17.91 21.80
CA VAL A 271 -12.99 17.14 20.56
C VAL A 271 -11.72 17.56 19.82
N ILE A 272 -11.44 18.86 19.77
CA ILE A 272 -10.21 19.40 19.14
C ILE A 272 -8.98 18.89 19.90
N ASP A 273 -8.98 18.95 21.22
CA ASP A 273 -7.90 18.47 22.07
C ASP A 273 -7.62 16.98 21.89
N LYS A 274 -8.66 16.15 21.92
CA LYS A 274 -8.55 14.72 21.67
C LYS A 274 -8.02 14.44 20.27
N GLY A 275 -8.54 15.15 19.27
CA GLY A 275 -8.13 14.99 17.88
C GLY A 275 -6.66 15.36 17.63
N ALA A 276 -6.20 16.47 18.21
CA ALA A 276 -4.81 16.91 18.11
C ALA A 276 -3.85 15.85 18.71
N ARG A 277 -4.18 15.29 19.86
CA ARG A 277 -3.39 14.20 20.47
C ARG A 277 -3.41 12.95 19.63
N ASN A 278 -4.54 12.60 19.04
CA ASN A 278 -4.64 11.47 18.13
C ASN A 278 -3.75 11.66 16.89
N VAL A 279 -3.67 12.87 16.34
CA VAL A 279 -2.73 13.17 15.23
C VAL A 279 -1.29 12.94 15.68
N GLU A 280 -0.93 13.40 16.88
CA GLU A 280 0.45 13.30 17.38
C GLU A 280 0.87 11.86 17.63
N ILE A 281 0.03 11.04 18.28
CA ILE A 281 0.36 9.64 18.55
C ILE A 281 0.37 8.75 17.29
N LEU A 282 -0.24 9.20 16.20
CA LEU A 282 -0.23 8.49 14.92
C LEU A 282 1.00 8.81 14.07
N LYS A 283 1.79 9.82 14.43
CA LYS A 283 3.08 10.09 13.77
C LYS A 283 4.06 8.98 14.06
N GLN A 284 4.77 8.55 13.02
CA GLN A 284 5.77 7.49 13.13
C GLN A 284 7.05 7.87 12.38
N PRO A 285 8.22 7.58 12.95
CA PRO A 285 9.46 7.69 12.21
C PRO A 285 9.53 6.63 11.10
N GLN A 286 10.28 6.92 10.07
CA GLN A 286 10.55 6.00 8.98
C GLN A 286 11.39 4.80 9.45
N TYR A 287 11.13 3.62 8.92
CA TYR A 287 11.82 2.37 9.24
C TYR A 287 11.72 1.91 10.69
N SER A 288 10.66 2.34 11.36
CA SER A 288 10.39 1.97 12.76
C SER A 288 8.91 1.58 12.96
N PRO A 289 8.44 0.53 12.29
CA PRO A 289 7.06 0.08 12.43
C PRO A 289 6.79 -0.43 13.85
N PHE A 290 5.62 -0.08 14.41
CA PHE A 290 5.20 -0.58 15.70
C PHE A 290 4.64 -2.00 15.60
N THR A 291 4.90 -2.82 16.61
CA THR A 291 4.22 -4.13 16.75
C THR A 291 2.71 -3.93 16.95
N VAL A 292 1.93 -4.96 16.63
CA VAL A 292 0.46 -4.87 16.71
C VAL A 292 -0.02 -4.53 18.12
N GLU A 293 0.63 -5.06 19.14
CA GLU A 293 0.32 -4.81 20.56
C GLU A 293 0.51 -3.35 20.92
N LYS A 294 1.63 -2.75 20.49
CA LYS A 294 1.91 -1.31 20.67
C LYS A 294 0.89 -0.46 19.94
N GLN A 295 0.55 -0.81 18.71
CA GLN A 295 -0.47 -0.09 17.94
C GLN A 295 -1.81 -0.10 18.65
N VAL A 296 -2.26 -1.25 19.15
CA VAL A 296 -3.52 -1.38 19.89
C VAL A 296 -3.52 -0.53 21.16
N ALA A 297 -2.42 -0.55 21.91
CA ALA A 297 -2.29 0.23 23.15
C ALA A 297 -2.32 1.75 22.86
N ILE A 298 -1.56 2.22 21.87
CA ILE A 298 -1.48 3.64 21.50
C ILE A 298 -2.86 4.14 21.00
N ILE A 299 -3.51 3.39 20.11
CA ILE A 299 -4.84 3.76 19.60
C ILE A 299 -5.88 3.77 20.73
N TYR A 300 -5.82 2.82 21.65
CA TYR A 300 -6.71 2.79 22.81
C TYR A 300 -6.56 4.05 23.68
N LEU A 301 -5.32 4.45 24.02
CA LEU A 301 -5.05 5.66 24.78
C LEU A 301 -5.66 6.91 24.11
N GLY A 302 -5.48 7.04 22.81
CA GLY A 302 -6.01 8.16 22.04
C GLY A 302 -7.54 8.16 21.94
N THR A 303 -8.13 7.03 21.56
CA THR A 303 -9.59 6.94 21.36
C THR A 303 -10.39 7.07 22.65
N GLN A 304 -9.83 6.64 23.79
CA GLN A 304 -10.45 6.82 25.12
C GLN A 304 -10.18 8.21 25.73
N GLY A 305 -9.39 9.06 25.07
CA GLY A 305 -9.07 10.41 25.57
C GLY A 305 -8.23 10.42 26.86
N LEU A 306 -7.46 9.35 27.11
CA LEU A 306 -6.62 9.20 28.30
C LEU A 306 -5.36 10.08 28.29
N LEU A 307 -5.12 10.79 27.18
CA LEU A 307 -3.95 11.66 27.00
C LEU A 307 -4.25 13.14 27.28
N ARG A 308 -5.39 13.48 27.86
CA ARG A 308 -5.82 14.86 28.08
C ARG A 308 -4.83 15.69 28.89
N ASP A 309 -4.27 15.08 29.92
CA ASP A 309 -3.38 15.76 30.89
C ASP A 309 -1.89 15.64 30.48
N VAL A 310 -1.64 15.05 29.33
CA VAL A 310 -0.29 14.94 28.76
C VAL A 310 0.00 16.15 27.88
N ALA A 311 1.12 16.79 28.10
CA ALA A 311 1.58 17.91 27.28
C ALA A 311 1.90 17.47 25.86
#